data_c24c85cc8903cfa41d84a2d72cbcc19d
#
_entry.id   c24c85cc8903cfa41d84a2d72cbcc19d
#
_cell.length_a   1.000
_cell.length_b   1.000
_cell.length_c   1.000
_cell.angle_alpha   90.00
_cell.angle_beta   90.00
_cell.angle_gamma   90.00
#
_symmetry.space_group_name_H-M   'P 1'
#
loop_
_entity.id
_entity.type
_entity.pdbx_description
1 polymer ?
#
loop_
_entity_poly.entity_id
_entity_poly.type
_entity_poly.pdbx_seq_one_letter_code
_entity_poly.pdbx_strand_id
1 'polypeptide(L)'
;MKLRLFILSGLCAWIGVSCGGKKENTGQESIRPVRVVKVESLGAMQKMYTGVVQAEEYSKLAFKVSGPLVEMNVDAGQKVKKGTVIAAVDPLDYNLQFEANKAAYVTSKLQMERNKKLLAMQAISKQDYEIAEANYVKAKSAYETSQNTLADTKLRAPFDGFVEQKYVENYQKVQPGESIIKLVNPDKLEVGFILPETNVRLTREKMQVAVDGLRQR
;
A
#
# COMPACT_ATOMS: atom_id res chain seq x y z
N MET A 1 -72.52 -43.67 59.33
CA MET A 1 -73.31 -44.65 60.05
C MET A 1 -72.42 -45.84 60.38
N LYS A 2 -72.19 -45.98 61.67
CA LYS A 2 -71.93 -47.26 62.37
C LYS A 2 -70.73 -48.09 61.90
N LEU A 3 -69.93 -48.65 62.69
CA LEU A 3 -69.83 -48.86 64.13
C LEU A 3 -68.79 -49.96 64.33
N ARG A 4 -67.87 -49.76 65.24
CA ARG A 4 -67.45 -50.77 66.26
C ARG A 4 -66.76 -52.05 65.79
N LEU A 5 -65.80 -52.52 66.36
CA LEU A 5 -65.29 -52.57 67.76
C LEU A 5 -64.62 -53.91 67.95
N PHE A 6 -63.67 -53.97 68.81
CA PHE A 6 -63.24 -55.13 69.68
C PHE A 6 -62.14 -56.04 69.11
N ILE A 7 -61.09 -56.03 69.72
CA ILE A 7 -60.58 -56.45 71.04
C ILE A 7 -59.88 -57.84 70.93
N LEU A 8 -58.77 -57.90 71.32
CA LEU A 8 -58.05 -58.46 72.41
C LEU A 8 -57.15 -59.66 72.12
N SER A 9 -55.98 -59.53 72.62
CA SER A 9 -55.31 -60.44 73.48
C SER A 9 -54.43 -61.56 72.96
N GLY A 10 -53.26 -61.56 73.52
CA GLY A 10 -52.50 -62.72 73.91
C GLY A 10 -51.12 -62.79 73.33
N LEU A 11 -50.15 -62.33 73.97
CA LEU A 11 -49.26 -62.77 75.07
C LEU A 11 -48.36 -63.96 74.69
N CYS A 12 -47.10 -63.81 75.08
CA CYS A 12 -46.01 -64.79 75.22
C CYS A 12 -45.07 -64.96 74.02
N ALA A 13 -43.94 -64.36 74.05
CA ALA A 13 -42.72 -64.74 74.82
C ALA A 13 -42.03 -66.00 74.28
N TRP A 14 -40.90 -65.90 73.86
CA TRP A 14 -39.64 -66.48 74.28
C TRP A 14 -38.54 -66.38 73.20
N ILE A 15 -37.51 -65.61 73.45
CA ILE A 15 -36.08 -65.92 73.64
C ILE A 15 -35.50 -66.91 72.62
N GLY A 16 -34.48 -66.44 71.95
CA GLY A 16 -33.53 -67.27 71.20
C GLY A 16 -32.51 -66.44 70.43
N VAL A 17 -31.54 -65.94 71.11
CA VAL A 17 -30.10 -66.03 70.89
C VAL A 17 -29.56 -65.98 69.48
N SER A 18 -28.80 -64.88 69.20
CA SER A 18 -27.45 -64.87 68.68
C SER A 18 -27.13 -65.52 67.33
N CYS A 19 -26.74 -64.78 66.38
CA CYS A 19 -25.38 -64.86 65.80
C CYS A 19 -25.09 -63.68 64.88
N GLY A 20 -23.96 -63.14 65.13
CA GLY A 20 -23.42 -62.02 64.34
C GLY A 20 -23.14 -62.38 62.87
N GLY A 21 -23.71 -61.63 61.99
CA GLY A 21 -23.33 -61.57 60.61
C GLY A 21 -22.80 -60.17 60.34
N LYS A 22 -21.55 -60.12 60.19
CA LYS A 22 -20.82 -58.92 59.72
C LYS A 22 -21.38 -58.54 58.35
N LYS A 23 -22.26 -57.55 58.28
CA LYS A 23 -22.65 -56.95 56.99
C LYS A 23 -21.45 -56.22 56.46
N GLU A 24 -20.76 -56.81 55.48
CA GLU A 24 -19.95 -56.06 54.55
C GLU A 24 -20.83 -55.01 53.92
N ASN A 25 -20.57 -53.78 54.28
CA ASN A 25 -21.05 -52.64 53.54
C ASN A 25 -20.33 -52.68 52.20
N THR A 26 -20.87 -53.40 51.23
CA THR A 26 -20.60 -53.10 49.83
C THR A 26 -21.14 -51.70 49.59
N GLY A 27 -20.22 -50.75 49.69
CA GLY A 27 -20.50 -49.40 49.30
C GLY A 27 -20.97 -49.43 47.85
N GLN A 28 -22.25 -49.34 47.68
CA GLN A 28 -22.85 -49.04 46.39
C GLN A 28 -22.38 -47.65 46.09
N GLU A 29 -21.28 -47.55 45.29
CA GLU A 29 -20.90 -46.29 44.65
C GLU A 29 -22.13 -45.77 43.92
N SER A 30 -22.73 -44.78 44.51
CA SER A 30 -23.80 -44.04 43.88
C SER A 30 -23.19 -43.34 42.65
N ILE A 31 -23.22 -44.00 41.48
CA ILE A 31 -22.87 -43.44 40.20
C ILE A 31 -23.86 -42.32 39.94
N ARG A 32 -23.44 -41.09 40.22
CA ARG A 32 -24.21 -39.91 39.85
C ARG A 32 -24.19 -39.81 38.33
N PRO A 33 -25.31 -39.87 37.63
CA PRO A 33 -25.34 -39.72 36.21
C PRO A 33 -24.87 -38.28 35.86
N VAL A 34 -23.67 -38.18 35.32
CA VAL A 34 -23.16 -36.92 34.79
C VAL A 34 -23.71 -36.78 33.36
N ARG A 35 -24.51 -35.78 33.13
CA ARG A 35 -25.00 -35.46 31.81
C ARG A 35 -23.81 -34.89 30.99
N VAL A 36 -23.18 -35.73 30.20
CA VAL A 36 -22.13 -35.31 29.28
C VAL A 36 -22.83 -34.75 28.05
N VAL A 37 -22.74 -33.47 27.86
CA VAL A 37 -23.11 -32.81 26.59
C VAL A 37 -21.87 -32.86 25.71
N LYS A 38 -21.97 -33.59 24.60
CA LYS A 38 -20.94 -33.56 23.58
C LYS A 38 -20.89 -32.13 23.01
N VAL A 39 -19.82 -31.40 23.26
CA VAL A 39 -19.63 -30.08 22.65
C VAL A 39 -19.36 -30.35 21.18
N GLU A 40 -20.41 -30.24 20.37
CA GLU A 40 -20.21 -30.13 18.91
C GLU A 40 -19.56 -28.77 18.66
N SER A 41 -18.47 -28.77 17.90
CA SER A 41 -17.85 -27.52 17.49
C SER A 41 -18.91 -26.73 16.73
N LEU A 42 -19.37 -25.64 17.33
CA LEU A 42 -20.10 -24.60 16.57
C LEU A 42 -19.28 -24.32 15.34
N GLY A 43 -19.83 -24.62 14.17
CA GLY A 43 -19.15 -24.48 12.89
C GLY A 43 -18.41 -23.14 12.77
N ALA A 44 -17.41 -23.09 11.92
CA ALA A 44 -16.48 -21.97 11.78
C ALA A 44 -17.20 -20.61 11.88
N MET A 45 -16.87 -19.89 12.95
CA MET A 45 -17.47 -18.57 13.21
C MET A 45 -16.94 -17.63 12.13
N GLN A 46 -17.76 -17.33 11.14
CA GLN A 46 -17.41 -16.33 10.11
C GLN A 46 -17.45 -14.95 10.76
N LYS A 47 -16.29 -14.32 10.83
CA LYS A 47 -16.18 -12.90 11.21
C LYS A 47 -16.04 -12.08 9.94
N MET A 48 -16.91 -11.11 9.77
CA MET A 48 -16.81 -10.14 8.69
C MET A 48 -16.02 -8.91 9.16
N TYR A 49 -15.10 -8.47 8.33
CA TYR A 49 -14.33 -7.25 8.53
C TYR A 49 -14.57 -6.32 7.36
N THR A 50 -14.76 -5.05 7.65
CA THR A 50 -14.88 -4.03 6.62
C THR A 50 -13.48 -3.70 6.10
N GLY A 51 -13.29 -3.78 4.79
CA GLY A 51 -12.08 -3.38 4.10
C GLY A 51 -12.33 -2.22 3.14
N VAL A 52 -11.26 -1.49 2.82
CA VAL A 52 -11.27 -0.45 1.80
C VAL A 52 -10.49 -0.97 0.60
N VAL A 53 -11.11 -0.94 -0.57
CA VAL A 53 -10.43 -1.25 -1.84
C VAL A 53 -9.70 0.01 -2.30
N GLN A 54 -8.41 -0.12 -2.55
CA GLN A 54 -7.59 0.96 -3.07
C GLN A 54 -6.67 0.43 -4.18
N ALA A 55 -6.12 1.34 -4.99
CA ALA A 55 -5.14 0.95 -5.98
C ALA A 55 -3.82 0.59 -5.29
N GLU A 56 -3.26 -0.59 -5.59
CA GLU A 56 -1.94 -1.02 -5.12
C GLU A 56 -0.84 -0.09 -5.64
N GLU A 57 -0.95 0.32 -6.92
CA GLU A 57 0.02 1.17 -7.58
C GLU A 57 -0.54 2.58 -7.75
N TYR A 58 0.04 3.53 -7.03
CA TYR A 58 -0.28 4.94 -7.18
C TYR A 58 0.99 5.80 -7.15
N SER A 59 0.92 6.99 -7.73
CA SER A 59 2.00 7.97 -7.68
C SER A 59 1.44 9.38 -7.49
N LYS A 60 2.02 10.10 -6.54
CA LYS A 60 1.81 11.55 -6.41
C LYS A 60 2.83 12.22 -7.31
N LEU A 61 2.37 12.79 -8.41
CA LEU A 61 3.24 13.44 -9.38
C LEU A 61 3.52 14.87 -8.93
N ALA A 62 4.79 15.27 -9.03
CA ALA A 62 5.30 16.58 -8.64
C ALA A 62 6.27 17.07 -9.69
N PHE A 63 6.36 18.39 -9.86
CA PHE A 63 7.42 18.99 -10.66
C PHE A 63 8.77 18.96 -9.93
N LYS A 64 9.85 18.87 -10.68
CA LYS A 64 11.21 19.04 -10.17
C LYS A 64 11.69 20.50 -10.25
N VAL A 65 10.90 21.34 -10.90
CA VAL A 65 11.18 22.77 -11.13
C VAL A 65 10.07 23.64 -10.56
N SER A 66 10.37 24.89 -10.24
CA SER A 66 9.38 25.86 -9.75
C SER A 66 8.86 26.74 -10.88
N GLY A 67 7.68 27.32 -10.71
CA GLY A 67 7.14 28.31 -11.64
C GLY A 67 5.63 28.38 -11.62
N PRO A 68 5.03 29.33 -12.35
CA PRO A 68 3.59 29.36 -12.55
C PRO A 68 3.14 28.22 -13.45
N LEU A 69 2.06 27.55 -13.06
CA LEU A 69 1.42 26.52 -13.86
C LEU A 69 0.65 27.21 -15.00
N VAL A 70 1.05 26.96 -16.24
CA VAL A 70 0.41 27.60 -17.42
C VAL A 70 -0.62 26.69 -18.07
N GLU A 71 -0.50 25.38 -17.86
CA GLU A 71 -1.35 24.40 -18.52
C GLU A 71 -1.59 23.18 -17.61
N MET A 72 -2.83 22.78 -17.49
CA MET A 72 -3.22 21.51 -16.89
C MET A 72 -4.24 20.83 -17.81
N ASN A 73 -3.80 19.72 -18.42
CA ASN A 73 -4.50 19.05 -19.52
C ASN A 73 -5.34 17.87 -19.06
N VAL A 74 -5.56 17.72 -17.75
CA VAL A 74 -6.27 16.58 -17.19
C VAL A 74 -7.20 17.00 -16.07
N ASP A 75 -8.30 16.25 -15.94
CA ASP A 75 -9.27 16.38 -14.86
C ASP A 75 -9.31 15.12 -14.00
N ALA A 76 -9.85 15.26 -12.78
CA ALA A 76 -10.08 14.12 -11.89
C ALA A 76 -11.04 13.11 -12.55
N GLY A 77 -10.72 11.82 -12.45
CA GLY A 77 -11.44 10.73 -13.12
C GLY A 77 -11.00 10.45 -14.55
N GLN A 78 -10.14 11.28 -15.15
CA GLN A 78 -9.69 11.10 -16.53
C GLN A 78 -8.64 9.98 -16.66
N LYS A 79 -8.78 9.15 -17.70
CA LYS A 79 -7.78 8.15 -18.08
C LYS A 79 -6.63 8.81 -18.85
N VAL A 80 -5.40 8.49 -18.47
CA VAL A 80 -4.18 8.97 -19.13
C VAL A 80 -3.27 7.81 -19.47
N LYS A 81 -2.52 7.96 -20.58
CA LYS A 81 -1.50 7.00 -21.00
C LYS A 81 -0.11 7.45 -20.54
N LYS A 82 0.78 6.50 -20.35
CA LYS A 82 2.21 6.76 -20.09
C LYS A 82 2.77 7.75 -21.09
N GLY A 83 3.52 8.75 -20.60
CA GLY A 83 4.14 9.80 -21.40
C GLY A 83 3.21 10.97 -21.75
N THR A 84 1.89 10.89 -21.53
CA THR A 84 0.96 12.02 -21.72
C THR A 84 1.39 13.19 -20.84
N VAL A 85 1.41 14.40 -21.40
CA VAL A 85 1.67 15.63 -20.64
C VAL A 85 0.42 15.96 -19.82
N ILE A 86 0.59 15.96 -18.52
CA ILE A 86 -0.46 16.21 -17.53
C ILE A 86 -0.59 17.71 -17.26
N ALA A 87 0.55 18.34 -17.04
CA ALA A 87 0.64 19.76 -16.71
C ALA A 87 1.95 20.34 -17.20
N ALA A 88 2.01 21.65 -17.37
CA ALA A 88 3.22 22.36 -17.74
C ALA A 88 3.39 23.63 -16.90
N VAL A 89 4.63 23.86 -16.46
CA VAL A 89 5.12 25.12 -15.88
C VAL A 89 5.61 26.02 -17.01
N ASP A 90 5.56 27.35 -16.84
CA ASP A 90 6.07 28.30 -17.81
C ASP A 90 7.53 27.95 -18.17
N PRO A 91 7.81 27.61 -19.44
CA PRO A 91 9.13 27.20 -19.87
C PRO A 91 10.04 28.33 -20.27
N LEU A 92 9.60 29.60 -20.24
CA LEU A 92 10.30 30.73 -20.88
C LEU A 92 11.74 30.89 -20.38
N ASP A 93 11.93 31.03 -19.07
CA ASP A 93 13.25 31.20 -18.46
C ASP A 93 14.14 29.97 -18.66
N TYR A 94 13.56 28.79 -18.56
CA TYR A 94 14.25 27.50 -18.77
C TYR A 94 14.72 27.34 -20.23
N ASN A 95 13.91 27.78 -21.17
CA ASN A 95 14.26 27.77 -22.60
C ASN A 95 15.38 28.75 -22.92
N LEU A 96 15.34 29.97 -22.39
CA LEU A 96 16.42 30.94 -22.52
C LEU A 96 17.75 30.41 -21.99
N GLN A 97 17.73 29.79 -20.81
CA GLN A 97 18.92 29.18 -20.22
C GLN A 97 19.44 28.00 -21.06
N PHE A 98 18.55 27.18 -21.60
CA PHE A 98 18.90 26.07 -22.48
C PHE A 98 19.59 26.59 -23.77
N GLU A 99 19.04 27.59 -24.44
CA GLU A 99 19.64 28.15 -25.67
C GLU A 99 21.00 28.81 -25.40
N ALA A 100 21.17 29.49 -24.27
CA ALA A 100 22.46 30.07 -23.87
C ALA A 100 23.52 28.97 -23.62
N ASN A 101 23.18 27.91 -22.88
CA ASN A 101 24.10 26.81 -22.63
C ASN A 101 24.40 25.99 -23.89
N LYS A 102 23.45 25.85 -24.80
CA LYS A 102 23.63 25.22 -26.12
C LYS A 102 24.62 25.97 -26.97
N ALA A 103 24.53 27.30 -27.01
CA ALA A 103 25.49 28.15 -27.76
C ALA A 103 26.92 28.02 -27.18
N ALA A 104 27.08 28.03 -25.86
CA ALA A 104 28.36 27.81 -25.19
C ALA A 104 28.93 26.40 -25.46
N TYR A 105 28.10 25.38 -25.45
CA TYR A 105 28.48 23.99 -25.78
C TYR A 105 28.97 23.89 -27.23
N VAL A 106 28.25 24.45 -28.21
CA VAL A 106 28.64 24.43 -29.62
C VAL A 106 29.98 25.12 -29.82
N THR A 107 30.17 26.31 -29.21
CA THR A 107 31.40 27.09 -29.33
C THR A 107 32.59 26.36 -28.73
N SER A 108 32.44 25.78 -27.51
CA SER A 108 33.53 25.06 -26.84
C SER A 108 33.88 23.75 -27.56
N LYS A 109 32.88 23.06 -28.15
CA LYS A 109 33.09 21.89 -28.99
C LYS A 109 33.94 22.21 -30.21
N LEU A 110 33.59 23.24 -30.94
CA LEU A 110 34.35 23.65 -32.12
C LEU A 110 35.78 24.08 -31.77
N GLN A 111 35.97 24.73 -30.61
CA GLN A 111 37.29 25.12 -30.12
C GLN A 111 38.16 23.90 -29.79
N MET A 112 37.57 22.94 -29.05
CA MET A 112 38.24 21.67 -28.71
C MET A 112 38.63 20.89 -29.98
N GLU A 113 37.72 20.77 -30.95
CA GLU A 113 38.00 20.08 -32.23
C GLU A 113 39.09 20.76 -33.03
N ARG A 114 39.13 22.11 -33.04
CA ARG A 114 40.21 22.89 -33.67
C ARG A 114 41.53 22.64 -32.96
N ASN A 115 41.57 22.74 -31.62
CA ASN A 115 42.78 22.53 -30.84
C ASN A 115 43.29 21.08 -30.99
N LYS A 116 42.41 20.09 -31.12
CA LYS A 116 42.77 18.70 -31.40
C LYS A 116 43.54 18.57 -32.71
N LYS A 117 43.08 19.27 -33.77
CA LYS A 117 43.75 19.29 -35.07
C LYS A 117 45.12 19.99 -34.99
N LEU A 118 45.18 21.14 -34.30
CA LEU A 118 46.43 21.88 -34.10
C LEU A 118 47.47 21.10 -33.28
N LEU A 119 47.00 20.37 -32.24
CA LEU A 119 47.90 19.50 -31.48
C LEU A 119 48.48 18.37 -32.34
N ALA A 120 47.66 17.77 -33.22
CA ALA A 120 48.14 16.74 -34.16
C ALA A 120 49.19 17.26 -35.12
N MET A 121 49.14 18.57 -35.43
CA MET A 121 50.14 19.30 -36.28
C MET A 121 51.30 19.86 -35.42
N GLN A 122 51.35 19.59 -34.14
CA GLN A 122 52.34 20.14 -33.19
C GLN A 122 52.33 21.70 -33.14
N ALA A 123 51.21 22.34 -33.48
CA ALA A 123 51.08 23.77 -33.54
C ALA A 123 50.65 24.43 -32.21
N ILE A 124 50.24 23.61 -31.23
CA ILE A 124 49.91 24.04 -29.86
C ILE A 124 50.46 23.08 -28.84
N SER A 125 50.52 23.52 -27.57
CA SER A 125 50.90 22.67 -26.46
C SER A 125 49.81 21.65 -26.08
N LYS A 126 50.21 20.54 -25.48
CA LYS A 126 49.25 19.57 -24.89
C LYS A 126 48.34 20.22 -23.85
N GLN A 127 48.92 21.16 -23.07
CA GLN A 127 48.17 21.91 -22.05
C GLN A 127 47.05 22.75 -22.66
N ASP A 128 47.29 23.43 -23.80
CA ASP A 128 46.24 24.22 -24.47
C ASP A 128 45.09 23.36 -24.97
N TYR A 129 45.39 22.14 -25.44
CA TYR A 129 44.36 21.19 -25.81
C TYR A 129 43.57 20.73 -24.59
N GLU A 130 44.25 20.33 -23.49
CA GLU A 130 43.60 19.85 -22.24
C GLU A 130 42.69 20.94 -21.64
N ILE A 131 43.09 22.22 -21.68
CA ILE A 131 42.23 23.36 -21.28
C ILE A 131 40.97 23.45 -22.14
N ALA A 132 41.12 23.34 -23.48
CA ALA A 132 39.98 23.37 -24.39
C ALA A 132 39.04 22.18 -24.19
N GLU A 133 39.58 21.00 -23.94
CA GLU A 133 38.83 19.79 -23.64
C GLU A 133 38.06 19.92 -22.32
N ALA A 134 38.67 20.43 -21.25
CA ALA A 134 38.02 20.69 -19.98
C ALA A 134 36.87 21.71 -20.12
N ASN A 135 37.08 22.79 -20.91
CA ASN A 135 36.03 23.77 -21.18
C ASN A 135 34.85 23.15 -21.95
N TYR A 136 35.14 22.30 -22.94
CA TYR A 136 34.11 21.53 -23.66
C TYR A 136 33.30 20.64 -22.73
N VAL A 137 33.93 19.85 -21.86
CA VAL A 137 33.26 18.97 -20.92
C VAL A 137 32.36 19.77 -19.96
N LYS A 138 32.87 20.92 -19.45
CA LYS A 138 32.09 21.80 -18.59
C LYS A 138 30.85 22.34 -19.30
N ALA A 139 31.01 22.85 -20.54
CA ALA A 139 29.90 23.40 -21.32
C ALA A 139 28.89 22.34 -21.74
N LYS A 140 29.36 21.12 -22.05
CA LYS A 140 28.50 19.95 -22.33
C LYS A 140 27.62 19.60 -21.13
N SER A 141 28.21 19.52 -19.95
CA SER A 141 27.45 19.21 -18.72
C SER A 141 26.39 20.30 -18.41
N ALA A 142 26.73 21.59 -18.59
CA ALA A 142 25.77 22.69 -18.41
C ALA A 142 24.61 22.62 -19.42
N TYR A 143 24.91 22.29 -20.68
CA TYR A 143 23.91 22.10 -21.73
C TYR A 143 22.97 20.94 -21.41
N GLU A 144 23.49 19.76 -21.06
CA GLU A 144 22.69 18.58 -20.71
C GLU A 144 21.83 18.83 -19.47
N THR A 145 22.35 19.53 -18.46
CA THR A 145 21.59 19.93 -17.29
C THR A 145 20.42 20.84 -17.66
N SER A 146 20.66 21.88 -18.46
CA SER A 146 19.59 22.80 -18.88
C SER A 146 18.55 22.13 -19.76
N GLN A 147 18.96 21.16 -20.60
CA GLN A 147 18.06 20.36 -21.42
C GLN A 147 17.11 19.51 -20.54
N ASN A 148 17.64 18.86 -19.51
CA ASN A 148 16.85 18.09 -18.57
C ASN A 148 15.91 18.99 -17.76
N THR A 149 16.39 20.14 -17.29
CA THR A 149 15.58 21.12 -16.55
C THR A 149 14.41 21.65 -17.39
N LEU A 150 14.66 21.94 -18.68
CA LEU A 150 13.61 22.34 -19.61
C LEU A 150 12.61 21.19 -19.85
N ALA A 151 13.07 19.95 -19.95
CA ALA A 151 12.17 18.81 -20.07
C ALA A 151 11.30 18.61 -18.81
N ASP A 152 11.86 18.88 -17.62
CA ASP A 152 11.18 18.79 -16.33
C ASP A 152 10.10 19.88 -16.12
N THR A 153 9.99 20.90 -17.02
CA THR A 153 8.86 21.84 -17.03
C THR A 153 7.55 21.17 -17.46
N LYS A 154 7.60 19.98 -18.08
CA LYS A 154 6.44 19.20 -18.50
C LYS A 154 6.28 17.97 -17.63
N LEU A 155 5.24 17.95 -16.82
CA LEU A 155 4.89 16.80 -16.00
C LEU A 155 4.21 15.72 -16.85
N ARG A 156 4.80 14.52 -16.89
CA ARG A 156 4.29 13.40 -17.69
C ARG A 156 3.85 12.23 -16.82
N ALA A 157 2.84 11.49 -17.30
CA ALA A 157 2.40 10.26 -16.67
C ALA A 157 3.50 9.18 -16.75
N PRO A 158 3.91 8.57 -15.62
CA PRO A 158 4.93 7.51 -15.60
C PRO A 158 4.38 6.15 -16.04
N PHE A 159 3.08 5.91 -15.91
CA PHE A 159 2.36 4.70 -16.30
C PHE A 159 0.94 5.02 -16.78
N ASP A 160 0.25 4.05 -17.34
CA ASP A 160 -1.16 4.16 -17.74
C ASP A 160 -2.04 4.11 -16.49
N GLY A 161 -2.99 5.03 -16.36
CA GLY A 161 -3.82 5.08 -15.15
C GLY A 161 -4.93 6.11 -15.21
N PHE A 162 -5.53 6.39 -14.06
CA PHE A 162 -6.54 7.41 -13.87
C PHE A 162 -6.06 8.48 -12.90
N VAL A 163 -6.43 9.72 -13.17
CA VAL A 163 -6.23 10.84 -12.25
C VAL A 163 -7.24 10.70 -11.12
N GLU A 164 -6.78 10.32 -9.93
CA GLU A 164 -7.66 10.19 -8.76
C GLU A 164 -7.99 11.57 -8.18
N GLN A 165 -6.98 12.40 -8.02
CA GLN A 165 -7.14 13.72 -7.39
C GLN A 165 -6.17 14.74 -7.99
N LYS A 166 -6.63 15.97 -8.09
CA LYS A 166 -5.90 17.17 -8.44
C LYS A 166 -5.71 18.03 -7.19
N TYR A 167 -4.49 18.49 -6.92
CA TYR A 167 -4.15 19.24 -5.70
C TYR A 167 -3.93 20.73 -5.97
N VAL A 168 -3.72 21.12 -7.23
CA VAL A 168 -3.42 22.49 -7.66
C VAL A 168 -4.31 22.89 -8.83
N GLU A 169 -4.51 24.19 -8.98
CA GLU A 169 -5.26 24.77 -10.08
C GLU A 169 -4.35 25.50 -11.08
N ASN A 170 -4.88 25.81 -12.28
CA ASN A 170 -4.17 26.60 -13.28
C ASN A 170 -3.74 27.96 -12.72
N TYR A 171 -2.59 28.46 -13.18
CA TYR A 171 -1.98 29.73 -12.81
C TYR A 171 -1.45 29.79 -11.37
N GLN A 172 -1.55 28.72 -10.62
CA GLN A 172 -0.91 28.63 -9.31
C GLN A 172 0.60 28.46 -9.46
N LYS A 173 1.39 29.12 -8.60
CA LYS A 173 2.84 28.90 -8.53
C LYS A 173 3.12 27.61 -7.76
N VAL A 174 3.86 26.70 -8.41
CA VAL A 174 4.25 25.40 -7.82
C VAL A 174 5.70 25.39 -7.41
N GLN A 175 6.02 24.56 -6.43
CA GLN A 175 7.37 24.34 -5.91
C GLN A 175 7.86 22.92 -6.25
N PRO A 176 9.20 22.71 -6.33
CA PRO A 176 9.73 21.36 -6.49
C PRO A 176 9.28 20.42 -5.38
N GLY A 177 8.77 19.24 -5.77
CA GLY A 177 8.26 18.23 -4.82
C GLY A 177 6.82 18.44 -4.35
N GLU A 178 6.17 19.55 -4.71
CA GLU A 178 4.76 19.78 -4.42
C GLU A 178 3.88 18.84 -5.26
N SER A 179 2.95 18.12 -4.58
CA SER A 179 2.06 17.18 -5.27
C SER A 179 1.06 17.92 -6.15
N ILE A 180 1.06 17.61 -7.44
CA ILE A 180 0.17 18.22 -8.44
C ILE A 180 -1.07 17.38 -8.65
N ILE A 181 -0.88 16.08 -8.89
CA ILE A 181 -1.96 15.11 -9.04
C ILE A 181 -1.60 13.78 -8.36
N LYS A 182 -2.62 12.99 -8.05
CA LYS A 182 -2.49 11.58 -7.70
C LYS A 182 -2.95 10.73 -8.88
N LEU A 183 -2.03 9.94 -9.43
CA LEU A 183 -2.27 8.98 -10.51
C LEU A 183 -2.37 7.58 -9.91
N VAL A 184 -3.38 6.80 -10.28
CA VAL A 184 -3.61 5.43 -9.81
C VAL A 184 -3.72 4.46 -10.97
N ASN A 185 -3.22 3.25 -10.76
CA ASN A 185 -3.39 2.16 -11.70
C ASN A 185 -4.59 1.30 -11.26
N PRO A 186 -5.69 1.25 -12.01
CA PRO A 186 -6.89 0.49 -11.63
C PRO A 186 -6.76 -1.02 -11.84
N ASP A 187 -5.75 -1.47 -12.59
CA ASP A 187 -5.58 -2.88 -12.92
C ASP A 187 -5.01 -3.70 -11.76
N LYS A 188 -4.47 -3.00 -10.75
CA LYS A 188 -3.92 -3.58 -9.52
C LYS A 188 -4.63 -2.99 -8.32
N LEU A 189 -5.47 -3.80 -7.69
CA LEU A 189 -6.23 -3.42 -6.52
C LEU A 189 -5.76 -4.20 -5.30
N GLU A 190 -5.71 -3.53 -4.15
CA GLU A 190 -5.50 -4.13 -2.85
C GLU A 190 -6.66 -3.82 -1.93
N VAL A 191 -6.91 -4.70 -0.97
CA VAL A 191 -7.92 -4.52 0.06
C VAL A 191 -7.22 -4.31 1.40
N GLY A 192 -7.28 -3.10 1.90
CA GLY A 192 -6.81 -2.76 3.23
C GLY A 192 -7.92 -3.01 4.26
N PHE A 193 -7.62 -3.76 5.32
CA PHE A 193 -8.54 -3.95 6.45
C PHE A 193 -7.77 -3.95 7.77
N ILE A 194 -8.44 -3.53 8.85
CA ILE A 194 -7.85 -3.45 10.18
C ILE A 194 -8.31 -4.67 10.99
N LEU A 195 -7.36 -5.48 11.45
CA LEU A 195 -7.59 -6.59 12.36
C LEU A 195 -7.28 -6.17 13.79
N PRO A 196 -8.20 -6.42 14.75
CA PRO A 196 -7.86 -6.30 16.16
C PRO A 196 -6.75 -7.29 16.55
N GLU A 197 -5.85 -6.89 17.45
CA GLU A 197 -4.70 -7.70 17.90
C GLU A 197 -5.09 -9.11 18.38
N THR A 198 -6.26 -9.25 18.99
CA THR A 198 -6.79 -10.53 19.46
C THR A 198 -7.02 -11.56 18.33
N ASN A 199 -7.09 -11.10 17.08
CA ASN A 199 -7.40 -11.92 15.92
C ASN A 199 -6.19 -12.11 14.97
N VAL A 200 -5.00 -11.60 15.31
CA VAL A 200 -3.79 -11.70 14.47
C VAL A 200 -3.37 -13.15 14.20
N ARG A 201 -3.75 -14.08 15.04
CA ARG A 201 -3.50 -15.53 14.82
C ARG A 201 -4.27 -16.11 13.63
N LEU A 202 -5.33 -15.45 13.18
CA LEU A 202 -6.16 -15.89 12.04
C LEU A 202 -5.55 -15.55 10.67
N THR A 203 -4.48 -14.76 10.62
CA THR A 203 -3.84 -14.32 9.35
C THR A 203 -3.16 -15.45 8.57
N ARG A 204 -3.08 -16.68 9.11
CA ARG A 204 -2.51 -17.86 8.41
C ARG A 204 -3.57 -18.79 7.80
N GLU A 205 -4.84 -18.62 8.12
CA GLU A 205 -5.92 -19.39 7.53
C GLU A 205 -6.47 -18.71 6.28
N LYS A 206 -6.97 -19.51 5.34
CA LYS A 206 -7.50 -19.05 4.05
C LYS A 206 -8.61 -18.02 4.28
N MET A 207 -8.30 -16.75 4.04
CA MET A 207 -9.30 -15.70 3.98
C MET A 207 -10.02 -15.76 2.64
N GLN A 208 -11.34 -15.80 2.67
CA GLN A 208 -12.17 -15.58 1.48
C GLN A 208 -12.54 -14.10 1.46
N VAL A 209 -12.10 -13.39 0.42
CA VAL A 209 -12.48 -11.99 0.20
C VAL A 209 -13.74 -11.99 -0.67
N ALA A 210 -14.88 -11.65 -0.07
CA ALA A 210 -16.09 -11.36 -0.83
C ALA A 210 -16.16 -9.86 -1.07
N VAL A 211 -16.06 -9.43 -2.33
CA VAL A 211 -16.23 -8.03 -2.72
C VAL A 211 -17.65 -7.87 -3.23
N ASP A 212 -18.50 -7.30 -2.36
CA ASP A 212 -19.89 -7.01 -2.74
C ASP A 212 -19.90 -5.74 -3.61
N GLY A 213 -20.31 -5.87 -4.88
CA GLY A 213 -20.48 -4.73 -5.80
C GLY A 213 -19.54 -4.62 -6.99
N LEU A 214 -18.53 -5.49 -7.16
CA LEU A 214 -17.80 -5.56 -8.43
C LEU A 214 -18.60 -6.38 -9.45
N ARG A 215 -19.58 -5.75 -10.06
CA ARG A 215 -20.16 -6.26 -11.32
C ARG A 215 -19.09 -6.07 -12.39
N GLN A 216 -18.49 -7.17 -12.84
CA GLN A 216 -17.72 -7.18 -14.09
C GLN A 216 -18.65 -6.68 -15.21
N ARG A 217 -18.28 -5.56 -15.83
CA ARG A 217 -18.82 -5.11 -17.11
C ARG A 217 -17.84 -5.46 -18.20
#